data_4066ba264a829786fbdef4a44f71e53e
#
_entry.id   4066ba264a829786fbdef4a44f71e53e
#
_cell.length_a   1.000
_cell.length_b   1.000
_cell.length_c   1.000
_cell.angle_alpha   90.00
_cell.angle_beta   90.00
_cell.angle_gamma   90.00
#
_symmetry.space_group_name_H-M   'P 1'
#
loop_
_entity.id
_entity.type
_entity.pdbx_description
1 polymer ?
#
loop_
_entity_poly.entity_id
_entity_poly.type
_entity_poly.pdbx_seq_one_letter_code
_entity_poly.pdbx_strand_id
1 'polypeptide(L)'
;MKKIPRMIAAAMALVLLLSLAGCGSSDGKTHLTFQIWDVAQRDGMDAMCKAYTAQHPDGEIEVQVTSWGEYWTKLEAAAESNTMPDIYWMHTDQILYYADFGILADLTDLYDGVEANYYQNHFSDISIGNASGSDGKIYGVPTDKDNVVLVYNKEMFDQAGVEYPNEDWTWDDLMDASQKIYDVTGKYGYMAYNDEQLGYWNFVYQNGGYILDPETNLHAGYTQPATAEAIAYYVNIQQNDWCPGQNYFAETSPGTAFFSEICSMFFEGSWNLLSEMKNYPDMIGKWDVAMLPKCPNPVSGDGYGTISNGLCYSTAAKGKNLEVVKDVLRFFGSEEGQRIQGESGAAIPAYQGLEDTWSASFRAFDYMLDLDQVYNQFDHAVQYINNASRRKWKSNAADEMVKIYSGDQSIQTGLANMQALADAYDK
;
A
#
# COMPACT_ATOMS: atom_id res chain seq x y z
N MET A 1 -18.36 5.21 -63.02
CA MET A 1 -17.46 5.94 -62.07
C MET A 1 -17.94 7.37 -62.00
N LYS A 2 -18.67 7.75 -60.93
CA LYS A 2 -19.17 9.11 -60.74
C LYS A 2 -18.06 9.99 -60.13
N LYS A 3 -17.72 11.06 -60.79
CA LYS A 3 -16.70 12.03 -60.34
C LYS A 3 -17.25 12.79 -59.11
N ILE A 4 -16.61 12.60 -57.97
CA ILE A 4 -16.87 13.39 -56.75
C ILE A 4 -16.48 14.86 -57.06
N PRO A 5 -17.41 15.83 -56.86
CA PRO A 5 -17.08 17.21 -57.21
C PRO A 5 -15.96 17.76 -56.31
N ARG A 6 -14.99 18.41 -56.93
CA ARG A 6 -13.80 19.03 -56.30
C ARG A 6 -14.12 19.99 -55.13
N MET A 7 -15.37 20.44 -55.02
CA MET A 7 -15.83 21.28 -53.93
C MET A 7 -15.93 20.55 -52.59
N ILE A 8 -16.23 19.25 -52.54
CA ILE A 8 -16.32 18.46 -51.28
C ILE A 8 -14.93 18.17 -50.74
N ALA A 9 -13.95 17.95 -51.61
CA ALA A 9 -12.55 17.76 -51.19
C ALA A 9 -11.93 19.04 -50.62
N ALA A 10 -12.30 20.23 -51.16
CA ALA A 10 -11.84 21.50 -50.63
C ALA A 10 -12.51 21.86 -49.28
N ALA A 11 -13.79 21.46 -49.08
CA ALA A 11 -14.48 21.67 -47.79
C ALA A 11 -13.95 20.75 -46.67
N MET A 12 -13.60 19.50 -47.00
CA MET A 12 -12.96 18.59 -46.06
C MET A 12 -11.53 19.01 -45.69
N ALA A 13 -10.75 19.56 -46.63
CA ALA A 13 -9.43 20.09 -46.35
C ALA A 13 -9.47 21.37 -45.50
N LEU A 14 -10.53 22.19 -45.61
CA LEU A 14 -10.71 23.37 -44.82
C LEU A 14 -11.16 23.05 -43.36
N VAL A 15 -11.95 21.99 -43.16
CA VAL A 15 -12.34 21.47 -41.85
C VAL A 15 -11.15 20.82 -41.12
N LEU A 16 -10.26 20.15 -41.86
CA LEU A 16 -9.02 19.57 -41.29
C LEU A 16 -7.97 20.67 -40.96
N LEU A 17 -7.97 21.80 -41.63
CA LEU A 17 -7.09 22.93 -41.33
C LEU A 17 -7.63 23.81 -40.18
N LEU A 18 -8.94 23.79 -39.93
CA LEU A 18 -9.54 24.45 -38.76
C LEU A 18 -9.42 23.64 -37.48
N SER A 19 -9.21 22.32 -37.56
CA SER A 19 -8.93 21.46 -36.39
C SER A 19 -7.47 21.53 -35.92
N LEU A 20 -6.57 22.11 -36.71
CA LEU A 20 -5.16 22.37 -36.35
C LEU A 20 -4.93 23.79 -35.80
N ALA A 21 -5.95 24.65 -35.78
CA ALA A 21 -5.88 26.01 -35.23
C ALA A 21 -6.52 26.10 -33.82
N GLY A 22 -6.71 24.98 -33.16
CA GLY A 22 -6.93 24.90 -31.73
C GLY A 22 -5.61 25.03 -30.96
N CYS A 23 -4.84 26.09 -31.23
CA CYS A 23 -3.89 26.62 -30.24
C CYS A 23 -4.73 27.06 -29.06
N GLY A 24 -4.80 26.25 -28.02
CA GLY A 24 -5.21 26.68 -26.71
C GLY A 24 -4.42 27.94 -26.39
N SER A 25 -5.07 29.00 -26.02
CA SER A 25 -4.44 30.13 -25.36
C SER A 25 -3.73 29.54 -24.16
N SER A 26 -2.37 29.47 -24.19
CA SER A 26 -1.64 29.16 -22.98
C SER A 26 -1.96 30.29 -22.02
N ASP A 27 -2.58 29.98 -20.91
CA ASP A 27 -2.84 30.93 -19.83
C ASP A 27 -1.53 31.41 -19.16
N GLY A 28 -0.39 30.95 -19.69
CA GLY A 28 0.95 31.25 -19.21
C GLY A 28 1.37 30.36 -18.02
N LYS A 29 0.53 29.39 -17.64
CA LYS A 29 0.81 28.50 -16.52
C LYS A 29 1.51 27.20 -16.95
N THR A 30 2.28 26.64 -16.04
CA THR A 30 2.79 25.27 -16.14
C THR A 30 1.73 24.32 -15.58
N HIS A 31 1.16 23.48 -16.45
CA HIS A 31 0.19 22.47 -16.07
C HIS A 31 0.91 21.15 -15.81
N LEU A 32 0.76 20.62 -14.59
CA LEU A 32 1.32 19.35 -14.16
C LEU A 32 0.18 18.37 -13.85
N THR A 33 0.45 17.09 -14.06
CA THR A 33 -0.45 15.98 -13.72
C THR A 33 0.12 15.21 -12.54
N PHE A 34 -0.74 14.88 -11.57
CA PHE A 34 -0.38 14.05 -10.43
C PHE A 34 -1.31 12.83 -10.36
N GLN A 35 -0.75 11.65 -10.64
CA GLN A 35 -1.49 10.40 -10.72
C GLN A 35 -1.45 9.64 -9.41
N ILE A 36 -2.62 9.25 -8.89
CA ILE A 36 -2.80 8.42 -7.69
C ILE A 36 -3.79 7.28 -7.95
N TRP A 37 -3.93 6.33 -7.02
CA TRP A 37 -4.89 5.22 -7.17
C TRP A 37 -6.02 5.21 -6.14
N ASP A 38 -5.92 5.95 -5.06
CA ASP A 38 -6.90 5.95 -3.99
C ASP A 38 -7.74 7.24 -4.01
N VAL A 39 -9.03 7.08 -4.30
CA VAL A 39 -9.97 8.19 -4.31
C VAL A 39 -10.21 8.77 -2.91
N ALA A 40 -10.08 7.97 -1.85
CA ALA A 40 -10.29 8.43 -0.48
C ALA A 40 -9.21 9.43 -0.03
N GLN A 41 -8.01 9.35 -0.59
CA GLN A 41 -6.89 10.24 -0.28
C GLN A 41 -6.79 11.46 -1.22
N ARG A 42 -7.64 11.52 -2.24
CA ARG A 42 -7.61 12.59 -3.26
C ARG A 42 -7.67 13.99 -2.65
N ASP A 43 -8.58 14.22 -1.71
CA ASP A 43 -8.78 15.55 -1.11
C ASP A 43 -7.51 16.05 -0.40
N GLY A 44 -6.75 15.16 0.22
CA GLY A 44 -5.46 15.46 0.83
C GLY A 44 -4.40 15.85 -0.19
N MET A 45 -4.32 15.10 -1.29
CA MET A 45 -3.39 15.39 -2.39
C MET A 45 -3.75 16.71 -3.08
N ASP A 46 -5.05 16.99 -3.31
CA ASP A 46 -5.54 18.26 -3.82
C ASP A 46 -5.20 19.44 -2.88
N ALA A 47 -5.27 19.22 -1.56
CA ALA A 47 -4.91 20.25 -0.58
C ALA A 47 -3.41 20.59 -0.64
N MET A 48 -2.54 19.58 -0.74
CA MET A 48 -1.09 19.77 -0.91
C MET A 48 -0.79 20.54 -2.21
N CYS A 49 -1.39 20.13 -3.32
CA CYS A 49 -1.24 20.80 -4.62
C CYS A 49 -1.67 22.28 -4.56
N LYS A 50 -2.78 22.57 -3.89
CA LYS A 50 -3.27 23.95 -3.69
C LYS A 50 -2.35 24.77 -2.81
N ALA A 51 -1.78 24.19 -1.75
CA ALA A 51 -0.82 24.88 -0.89
C ALA A 51 0.45 25.27 -1.65
N TYR A 52 0.99 24.35 -2.47
CA TYR A 52 2.12 24.64 -3.34
C TYR A 52 1.80 25.75 -4.36
N THR A 53 0.69 25.61 -5.10
CA THR A 53 0.32 26.57 -6.16
C THR A 53 -0.08 27.94 -5.61
N ALA A 54 -0.49 28.05 -4.35
CA ALA A 54 -0.69 29.35 -3.70
C ALA A 54 0.62 30.15 -3.56
N GLN A 55 1.76 29.47 -3.44
CA GLN A 55 3.10 30.06 -3.39
C GLN A 55 3.71 30.18 -4.80
N HIS A 56 3.20 29.41 -5.78
CA HIS A 56 3.67 29.33 -7.16
C HIS A 56 2.51 29.56 -8.15
N PRO A 57 2.01 30.81 -8.31
CA PRO A 57 0.78 31.10 -9.06
C PRO A 57 0.85 30.79 -10.57
N ASP A 58 2.07 30.63 -11.10
CA ASP A 58 2.32 30.20 -12.48
C ASP A 58 2.20 28.69 -12.70
N GLY A 59 1.90 27.92 -11.64
CA GLY A 59 1.69 26.48 -11.68
C GLY A 59 0.23 26.10 -11.49
N GLU A 60 -0.14 24.98 -12.07
CA GLU A 60 -1.39 24.25 -11.82
C GLU A 60 -1.09 22.75 -11.76
N ILE A 61 -1.61 22.05 -10.76
CA ILE A 61 -1.41 20.61 -10.60
C ILE A 61 -2.77 19.94 -10.53
N GLU A 62 -3.03 19.03 -11.47
CA GLU A 62 -4.26 18.25 -11.54
C GLU A 62 -4.04 16.85 -10.93
N VAL A 63 -4.77 16.54 -9.86
CA VAL A 63 -4.77 15.19 -9.28
C VAL A 63 -5.71 14.29 -10.07
N GLN A 64 -5.17 13.21 -10.63
CA GLN A 64 -5.87 12.22 -11.42
C GLN A 64 -5.92 10.89 -10.67
N VAL A 65 -7.09 10.23 -10.62
CA VAL A 65 -7.27 8.95 -9.93
C VAL A 65 -7.48 7.84 -10.94
N THR A 66 -6.71 6.77 -10.82
CA THR A 66 -6.92 5.51 -11.56
C THR A 66 -6.95 4.37 -10.55
N SER A 67 -7.94 3.48 -10.64
CA SER A 67 -8.06 2.35 -9.72
C SER A 67 -6.78 1.50 -9.68
N TRP A 68 -6.47 0.93 -8.52
CA TRP A 68 -5.28 0.09 -8.31
C TRP A 68 -5.06 -0.96 -9.43
N GLY A 69 -6.12 -1.68 -9.82
CA GLY A 69 -6.03 -2.73 -10.83
C GLY A 69 -5.63 -2.23 -12.23
N GLU A 70 -5.94 -0.96 -12.57
CA GLU A 70 -5.59 -0.36 -13.86
C GLU A 70 -4.33 0.50 -13.81
N TYR A 71 -3.95 0.95 -12.63
CA TYR A 71 -2.89 1.94 -12.43
C TYR A 71 -1.57 1.47 -13.04
N TRP A 72 -1.12 0.29 -12.69
CA TRP A 72 0.16 -0.24 -13.14
C TRP A 72 0.19 -0.53 -14.64
N THR A 73 -0.91 -1.02 -15.21
CA THR A 73 -1.03 -1.24 -16.66
C THR A 73 -0.94 0.07 -17.43
N LYS A 74 -1.62 1.12 -16.94
CA LYS A 74 -1.55 2.45 -17.57
C LYS A 74 -0.19 3.11 -17.40
N LEU A 75 0.41 2.99 -16.21
CA LEU A 75 1.72 3.57 -15.93
C LEU A 75 2.82 2.91 -16.78
N GLU A 76 2.77 1.59 -16.97
CA GLU A 76 3.70 0.85 -17.84
C GLU A 76 3.57 1.29 -19.31
N ALA A 77 2.36 1.35 -19.83
CA ALA A 77 2.10 1.85 -21.19
C ALA A 77 2.56 3.31 -21.37
N ALA A 78 2.40 4.15 -20.35
CA ALA A 78 2.89 5.52 -20.34
C ALA A 78 4.42 5.59 -20.33
N ALA A 79 5.09 4.70 -19.60
CA ALA A 79 6.55 4.59 -19.59
C ALA A 79 7.10 4.20 -20.97
N GLU A 80 6.49 3.20 -21.62
CA GLU A 80 6.88 2.77 -22.97
C GLU A 80 6.70 3.87 -24.03
N SER A 81 5.63 4.68 -23.91
CA SER A 81 5.32 5.77 -24.84
C SER A 81 5.96 7.11 -24.51
N ASN A 82 6.71 7.23 -23.40
CA ASN A 82 7.25 8.47 -22.85
C ASN A 82 6.14 9.54 -22.59
N THR A 83 5.00 9.10 -22.08
CA THR A 83 3.85 9.93 -21.71
C THR A 83 3.51 9.81 -20.23
N MET A 84 4.52 9.57 -19.38
CA MET A 84 4.34 9.48 -17.94
C MET A 84 3.68 10.74 -17.38
N PRO A 85 2.81 10.62 -16.36
CA PRO A 85 2.39 11.76 -15.58
C PRO A 85 3.61 12.51 -15.01
N ASP A 86 3.47 13.81 -14.70
CA ASP A 86 4.57 14.58 -14.13
C ASP A 86 4.95 14.09 -12.73
N ILE A 87 3.95 13.80 -11.89
CA ILE A 87 4.10 13.23 -10.56
C ILE A 87 3.19 11.99 -10.46
N TYR A 88 3.64 10.98 -9.76
CA TYR A 88 2.83 9.79 -9.52
C TYR A 88 3.24 9.07 -8.25
N TRP A 89 2.27 8.41 -7.63
CA TRP A 89 2.56 7.51 -6.53
C TRP A 89 3.34 6.31 -7.02
N MET A 90 4.34 5.93 -6.26
CA MET A 90 5.13 4.72 -6.49
C MET A 90 5.05 3.84 -5.23
N HIS A 91 4.69 2.59 -5.45
CA HIS A 91 4.62 1.57 -4.40
C HIS A 91 5.95 0.81 -4.32
N THR A 92 6.35 0.42 -3.12
CA THR A 92 7.58 -0.34 -2.86
C THR A 92 7.70 -1.59 -3.73
N ASP A 93 6.58 -2.26 -4.02
CA ASP A 93 6.54 -3.45 -4.89
C ASP A 93 7.02 -3.19 -6.34
N GLN A 94 7.02 -1.94 -6.79
CA GLN A 94 7.32 -1.57 -8.17
C GLN A 94 8.57 -0.71 -8.33
N ILE A 95 8.98 0.01 -7.29
CA ILE A 95 10.02 1.04 -7.40
C ILE A 95 11.34 0.50 -7.96
N LEU A 96 11.78 -0.68 -7.51
CA LEU A 96 13.03 -1.29 -7.97
C LEU A 96 13.01 -1.55 -9.48
N TYR A 97 11.87 -2.06 -10.00
CA TYR A 97 11.72 -2.28 -11.43
C TYR A 97 11.83 -0.98 -12.22
N TYR A 98 11.07 0.05 -11.83
CA TYR A 98 11.07 1.31 -12.56
C TYR A 98 12.42 2.06 -12.44
N ALA A 99 13.11 1.97 -11.30
CA ALA A 99 14.42 2.53 -11.08
C ALA A 99 15.50 1.83 -11.93
N ASP A 100 15.58 0.49 -11.87
CA ASP A 100 16.58 -0.31 -12.58
C ASP A 100 16.48 -0.20 -14.10
N PHE A 101 15.27 0.05 -14.62
CA PHE A 101 15.06 0.36 -16.04
C PHE A 101 15.29 1.83 -16.41
N GLY A 102 15.72 2.67 -15.46
CA GLY A 102 16.02 4.09 -15.69
C GLY A 102 14.79 4.93 -16.06
N ILE A 103 13.61 4.49 -15.63
CA ILE A 103 12.34 5.19 -15.86
C ILE A 103 12.19 6.34 -14.86
N LEU A 104 12.58 6.11 -13.58
CA LEU A 104 12.48 7.11 -12.52
C LEU A 104 13.65 8.09 -12.54
N ALA A 105 13.39 9.32 -12.14
CA ALA A 105 14.42 10.31 -11.88
C ALA A 105 15.15 10.00 -10.58
N ASP A 106 16.46 10.14 -10.58
CA ASP A 106 17.29 10.14 -9.38
C ASP A 106 16.98 11.40 -8.56
N LEU A 107 16.51 11.23 -7.34
CA LEU A 107 16.13 12.27 -6.40
C LEU A 107 17.06 12.31 -5.18
N THR A 108 18.18 11.59 -5.21
CA THR A 108 19.13 11.50 -4.08
C THR A 108 19.57 12.90 -3.63
N ASP A 109 19.87 13.78 -4.58
CA ASP A 109 20.35 15.13 -4.34
C ASP A 109 19.21 16.18 -4.33
N LEU A 110 17.94 15.75 -4.19
CA LEU A 110 16.78 16.65 -4.29
C LEU A 110 16.84 17.81 -3.31
N TYR A 111 17.35 17.59 -2.11
CA TYR A 111 17.44 18.59 -1.04
C TYR A 111 18.83 19.25 -0.90
N ASP A 112 19.72 19.04 -1.88
CA ASP A 112 21.02 19.71 -1.88
C ASP A 112 20.84 21.23 -1.85
N GLY A 113 21.58 21.86 -0.92
CA GLY A 113 21.46 23.29 -0.70
C GLY A 113 20.30 23.74 0.19
N VAL A 114 19.40 22.82 0.59
CA VAL A 114 18.36 23.04 1.60
C VAL A 114 18.89 22.63 2.97
N GLU A 115 19.17 21.35 3.15
CA GLU A 115 19.69 20.77 4.38
C GLU A 115 20.54 19.54 4.06
N ALA A 116 21.68 19.41 4.71
CA ALA A 116 22.51 18.21 4.57
C ALA A 116 21.85 16.99 5.23
N ASN A 117 21.86 15.84 4.55
CA ASN A 117 21.23 14.59 4.99
C ASN A 117 19.73 14.71 5.28
N TYR A 118 19.04 15.51 4.49
CA TYR A 118 17.61 15.79 4.69
C TYR A 118 16.79 14.52 4.87
N TYR A 119 16.94 13.54 3.98
CA TYR A 119 16.20 12.29 4.07
C TYR A 119 16.43 11.58 5.41
N GLN A 120 17.68 11.42 5.85
CA GLN A 120 18.03 10.73 7.09
C GLN A 120 17.61 11.49 8.34
N ASN A 121 17.49 12.83 8.25
CA ASN A 121 17.07 13.65 9.38
C ASN A 121 15.56 13.63 9.58
N HIS A 122 14.79 13.40 8.53
CA HIS A 122 13.33 13.60 8.55
C HIS A 122 12.51 12.35 8.25
N PHE A 123 13.11 11.27 7.72
CA PHE A 123 12.39 10.04 7.39
C PHE A 123 13.05 8.83 8.06
N SER A 124 12.27 7.79 8.34
CA SER A 124 12.80 6.54 8.87
C SER A 124 13.61 5.77 7.82
N ASP A 125 14.52 4.89 8.27
CA ASP A 125 15.27 4.00 7.36
C ASP A 125 14.34 3.15 6.49
N ILE A 126 13.20 2.69 7.04
CA ILE A 126 12.19 1.93 6.29
C ILE A 126 11.58 2.80 5.18
N SER A 127 11.19 4.04 5.48
CA SER A 127 10.60 4.95 4.48
C SER A 127 11.61 5.30 3.38
N ILE A 128 12.88 5.52 3.73
CA ILE A 128 13.96 5.74 2.76
C ILE A 128 14.18 4.47 1.93
N GLY A 129 14.24 3.31 2.56
CA GLY A 129 14.39 2.02 1.89
C GLY A 129 13.26 1.75 0.88
N ASN A 130 12.01 2.07 1.25
CA ASN A 130 10.84 1.94 0.39
C ASN A 130 10.87 2.90 -0.83
N ALA A 131 11.62 3.99 -0.75
CA ALA A 131 11.80 4.99 -1.81
C ALA A 131 13.11 4.82 -2.60
N SER A 132 13.89 3.77 -2.32
CA SER A 132 15.23 3.56 -2.90
C SER A 132 15.23 2.49 -3.99
N GLY A 133 16.17 2.62 -4.94
CA GLY A 133 16.48 1.62 -5.96
C GLY A 133 17.50 0.59 -5.47
N SER A 134 17.76 -0.44 -6.29
CA SER A 134 18.77 -1.48 -6.01
C SER A 134 20.21 -0.94 -5.93
N ASP A 135 20.46 0.22 -6.53
CA ASP A 135 21.74 0.94 -6.47
C ASP A 135 21.92 1.82 -5.23
N GLY A 136 20.93 1.79 -4.32
CA GLY A 136 20.92 2.58 -3.09
C GLY A 136 20.59 4.07 -3.28
N LYS A 137 20.24 4.48 -4.48
CA LYS A 137 19.78 5.85 -4.75
C LYS A 137 18.30 6.01 -4.44
N ILE A 138 17.90 7.24 -4.17
CA ILE A 138 16.50 7.59 -3.86
C ILE A 138 15.78 7.97 -5.15
N TYR A 139 14.66 7.31 -5.42
CA TYR A 139 13.84 7.48 -6.61
C TYR A 139 12.42 7.99 -6.32
N GLY A 140 12.15 8.28 -5.07
CA GLY A 140 10.91 8.88 -4.63
C GLY A 140 11.07 9.67 -3.34
N VAL A 141 10.18 10.63 -3.10
CA VAL A 141 10.07 11.30 -1.82
C VAL A 141 9.09 10.50 -0.97
N PRO A 142 9.47 10.01 0.23
CA PRO A 142 8.56 9.26 1.08
C PRO A 142 7.26 10.05 1.35
N THR A 143 6.13 9.39 1.14
CA THR A 143 4.79 9.98 1.26
C THR A 143 4.23 9.73 2.66
N ASP A 144 4.23 8.48 3.06
CA ASP A 144 3.61 7.99 4.27
C ASP A 144 4.42 6.83 4.86
N LYS A 145 4.01 6.42 6.03
CA LYS A 145 4.36 5.15 6.65
C LYS A 145 3.08 4.46 7.07
N ASP A 146 3.07 3.17 6.98
CA ASP A 146 1.93 2.35 7.33
C ASP A 146 2.34 1.09 8.10
N ASN A 147 1.36 0.44 8.67
CA ASN A 147 1.49 -0.88 9.23
C ASN A 147 0.15 -1.62 9.16
N VAL A 148 0.18 -2.88 9.52
CA VAL A 148 -1.01 -3.73 9.61
C VAL A 148 -1.41 -3.86 11.07
N VAL A 149 -2.70 -3.74 11.35
CA VAL A 149 -3.29 -3.87 12.69
C VAL A 149 -4.43 -4.88 12.69
N LEU A 150 -4.78 -5.39 13.86
CA LEU A 150 -5.99 -6.18 14.06
C LEU A 150 -7.18 -5.24 14.26
N VAL A 151 -8.21 -5.39 13.43
CA VAL A 151 -9.52 -4.74 13.62
C VAL A 151 -10.48 -5.73 14.25
N TYR A 152 -11.19 -5.33 15.30
CA TYR A 152 -12.10 -6.21 16.03
C TYR A 152 -13.45 -5.56 16.39
N ASN A 153 -14.52 -6.36 16.39
CA ASN A 153 -15.89 -5.92 16.70
C ASN A 153 -16.19 -6.11 18.20
N LYS A 154 -16.30 -5.00 18.94
CA LYS A 154 -16.53 -5.00 20.39
C LYS A 154 -17.83 -5.66 20.77
N GLU A 155 -18.91 -5.45 20.01
CA GLU A 155 -20.21 -6.03 20.35
C GLU A 155 -20.21 -7.56 20.27
N MET A 156 -19.48 -8.15 19.29
CA MET A 156 -19.34 -9.61 19.19
C MET A 156 -18.47 -10.18 20.31
N PHE A 157 -17.43 -9.45 20.72
CA PHE A 157 -16.60 -9.80 21.87
C PHE A 157 -17.41 -9.79 23.16
N ASP A 158 -18.17 -8.72 23.41
CA ASP A 158 -19.03 -8.59 24.59
C ASP A 158 -20.09 -9.70 24.62
N GLN A 159 -20.73 -10.00 23.49
CA GLN A 159 -21.73 -11.07 23.40
C GLN A 159 -21.13 -12.44 23.74
N ALA A 160 -19.90 -12.71 23.31
CA ALA A 160 -19.21 -13.97 23.55
C ALA A 160 -18.51 -14.03 24.91
N GLY A 161 -18.45 -12.92 25.65
CA GLY A 161 -17.71 -12.82 26.91
C GLY A 161 -16.21 -13.03 26.72
N VAL A 162 -15.66 -12.57 25.62
CA VAL A 162 -14.23 -12.60 25.29
C VAL A 162 -13.61 -11.26 25.64
N GLU A 163 -12.46 -11.25 26.29
CA GLU A 163 -11.69 -10.04 26.56
C GLU A 163 -11.16 -9.44 25.26
N TYR A 164 -11.12 -8.10 25.18
CA TYR A 164 -10.60 -7.41 24.00
C TYR A 164 -9.11 -7.71 23.76
N PRO A 165 -8.67 -7.69 22.49
CA PRO A 165 -7.26 -7.85 22.16
C PRO A 165 -6.39 -6.79 22.85
N ASN A 166 -5.20 -7.20 23.27
CA ASN A 166 -4.19 -6.35 23.89
C ASN A 166 -2.78 -6.71 23.35
N GLU A 167 -1.76 -6.00 23.81
CA GLU A 167 -0.38 -6.16 23.34
C GLU A 167 0.23 -7.56 23.59
N ASP A 168 -0.32 -8.32 24.54
CA ASP A 168 0.15 -9.66 24.88
C ASP A 168 -0.53 -10.77 24.07
N TRP A 169 -1.54 -10.44 23.28
CA TRP A 169 -2.26 -11.44 22.48
C TRP A 169 -1.32 -12.21 21.55
N THR A 170 -1.56 -13.50 21.51
CA THR A 170 -0.85 -14.46 20.66
C THR A 170 -1.75 -14.99 19.54
N TRP A 171 -1.16 -15.72 18.61
CA TRP A 171 -1.93 -16.46 17.60
C TRP A 171 -2.94 -17.42 18.24
N ASP A 172 -2.58 -18.05 19.38
CA ASP A 172 -3.47 -18.97 20.08
C ASP A 172 -4.68 -18.22 20.66
N ASP A 173 -4.49 -17.00 21.19
CA ASP A 173 -5.59 -16.15 21.67
C ASP A 173 -6.53 -15.73 20.53
N LEU A 174 -5.98 -15.41 19.35
CA LEU A 174 -6.77 -15.13 18.15
C LEU A 174 -7.65 -16.31 17.75
N MET A 175 -7.09 -17.55 17.77
CA MET A 175 -7.82 -18.78 17.46
C MET A 175 -8.92 -19.05 18.48
N ASP A 176 -8.60 -18.97 19.77
CA ASP A 176 -9.52 -19.23 20.87
C ASP A 176 -10.68 -18.20 20.88
N ALA A 177 -10.40 -16.94 20.68
CA ALA A 177 -11.40 -15.88 20.56
C ALA A 177 -12.32 -16.13 19.35
N SER A 178 -11.72 -16.48 18.19
CA SER A 178 -12.46 -16.78 16.97
C SER A 178 -13.46 -17.92 17.16
N GLN A 179 -13.03 -19.02 17.79
CA GLN A 179 -13.90 -20.16 18.08
C GLN A 179 -15.03 -19.76 19.04
N LYS A 180 -14.72 -19.09 20.15
CA LYS A 180 -15.72 -18.70 21.15
C LYS A 180 -16.76 -17.77 20.57
N ILE A 181 -16.34 -16.77 19.77
CA ILE A 181 -17.27 -15.83 19.14
C ILE A 181 -18.17 -16.57 18.14
N TYR A 182 -17.61 -17.47 17.34
CA TYR A 182 -18.39 -18.28 16.40
C TYR A 182 -19.43 -19.15 17.11
N ASP A 183 -19.05 -19.84 18.19
CA ASP A 183 -19.94 -20.70 18.96
C ASP A 183 -21.13 -19.96 19.55
N VAL A 184 -20.95 -18.69 19.96
CA VAL A 184 -22.00 -17.87 20.57
C VAL A 184 -22.82 -17.11 19.55
N THR A 185 -22.17 -16.53 18.55
CA THR A 185 -22.82 -15.56 17.63
C THR A 185 -23.20 -16.19 16.30
N GLY A 186 -22.58 -17.31 15.91
CA GLY A 186 -22.66 -17.88 14.55
C GLY A 186 -22.00 -17.02 13.48
N LYS A 187 -21.22 -16.01 13.87
CA LYS A 187 -20.45 -15.13 12.97
C LYS A 187 -19.01 -15.64 12.86
N TYR A 188 -18.39 -15.41 11.70
CA TYR A 188 -16.97 -15.77 11.53
C TYR A 188 -16.10 -15.07 12.57
N GLY A 189 -15.08 -15.78 13.08
CA GLY A 189 -14.14 -15.26 14.06
C GLY A 189 -13.08 -14.38 13.41
N TYR A 190 -12.32 -14.95 12.48
CA TYR A 190 -11.24 -14.25 11.79
C TYR A 190 -11.25 -14.53 10.28
N MET A 191 -10.81 -13.57 9.49
CA MET A 191 -10.76 -13.64 8.02
C MET A 191 -9.34 -13.89 7.52
N ALA A 192 -8.89 -15.15 7.49
CA ALA A 192 -7.58 -15.52 6.94
C ALA A 192 -7.63 -15.66 5.42
N TYR A 193 -7.53 -14.55 4.69
CA TYR A 193 -7.55 -14.58 3.23
C TYR A 193 -6.14 -14.59 2.63
N ASN A 194 -6.02 -14.97 1.35
CA ASN A 194 -4.75 -15.06 0.66
C ASN A 194 -4.24 -13.67 0.27
N ASP A 195 -3.50 -13.06 1.16
CA ASP A 195 -2.83 -11.78 0.93
C ASP A 195 -1.42 -11.80 1.53
N GLU A 196 -0.50 -11.13 0.88
CA GLU A 196 0.89 -11.02 1.33
C GLU A 196 1.00 -10.04 2.50
N GLN A 197 0.56 -8.80 2.31
CA GLN A 197 0.74 -7.70 3.26
C GLN A 197 -0.26 -7.75 4.42
N LEU A 198 -1.55 -7.93 4.12
CA LEU A 198 -2.61 -8.00 5.14
C LEU A 198 -2.85 -9.44 5.65
N GLY A 199 -1.97 -10.37 5.30
CA GLY A 199 -2.14 -11.79 5.61
C GLY A 199 -0.85 -12.45 6.08
N TYR A 200 -0.45 -13.50 5.36
CA TYR A 200 0.52 -14.49 5.84
C TYR A 200 1.95 -13.99 6.03
N TRP A 201 2.38 -12.89 5.40
CA TRP A 201 3.72 -12.37 5.64
C TRP A 201 3.93 -11.89 7.06
N ASN A 202 2.91 -11.30 7.71
CA ASN A 202 3.00 -10.91 9.11
C ASN A 202 3.35 -12.13 9.98
N PHE A 203 2.66 -13.26 9.77
CA PHE A 203 2.95 -14.52 10.48
C PHE A 203 4.37 -15.02 10.20
N VAL A 204 4.85 -14.91 8.96
CA VAL A 204 6.22 -15.31 8.60
C VAL A 204 7.25 -14.56 9.42
N TYR A 205 7.16 -13.23 9.45
CA TYR A 205 8.13 -12.40 10.18
C TYR A 205 8.00 -12.57 11.70
N GLN A 206 6.79 -12.72 12.21
CA GLN A 206 6.54 -13.02 13.62
C GLN A 206 7.15 -14.34 14.07
N ASN A 207 7.24 -15.33 13.19
CA ASN A 207 7.89 -16.61 13.50
C ASN A 207 9.42 -16.58 13.30
N GLY A 208 9.99 -15.43 12.92
CA GLY A 208 11.41 -15.29 12.60
C GLY A 208 11.82 -15.87 11.26
N GLY A 209 10.83 -16.06 10.36
CA GLY A 209 11.06 -16.40 8.96
C GLY A 209 11.30 -15.14 8.09
N TYR A 210 11.43 -15.34 6.79
CA TYR A 210 11.57 -14.25 5.83
C TYR A 210 11.06 -14.66 4.43
N ILE A 211 10.64 -13.69 3.65
CA ILE A 211 10.23 -13.89 2.25
C ILE A 211 11.41 -13.77 1.30
N LEU A 212 12.25 -12.76 1.51
CA LEU A 212 13.57 -12.61 0.87
C LEU A 212 14.63 -12.56 1.96
N ASP A 213 15.77 -13.14 1.70
CA ASP A 213 16.90 -13.17 2.62
C ASP A 213 17.28 -11.73 3.05
N PRO A 214 17.21 -11.41 4.35
CA PRO A 214 17.36 -10.03 4.83
C PRO A 214 18.79 -9.46 4.67
N GLU A 215 19.80 -10.32 4.50
CA GLU A 215 21.18 -9.87 4.32
C GLU A 215 21.50 -9.55 2.86
N THR A 216 20.95 -10.34 1.94
CA THR A 216 21.27 -10.24 0.52
C THR A 216 20.15 -9.65 -0.33
N ASN A 217 18.92 -9.76 0.15
CA ASN A 217 17.68 -9.42 -0.56
C ASN A 217 17.53 -10.14 -1.93
N LEU A 218 18.20 -11.28 -2.11
CA LEU A 218 18.25 -12.02 -3.37
C LEU A 218 17.44 -13.31 -3.33
N HIS A 219 17.64 -14.12 -2.28
CA HIS A 219 17.08 -15.46 -2.23
C HIS A 219 15.75 -15.50 -1.48
N ALA A 220 14.74 -16.13 -2.08
CA ALA A 220 13.48 -16.36 -1.40
C ALA A 220 13.61 -17.40 -0.26
N GLY A 221 12.78 -17.26 0.77
CA GLY A 221 12.82 -18.07 1.97
C GLY A 221 11.65 -19.04 2.14
N TYR A 222 10.91 -19.38 1.08
CA TYR A 222 9.68 -20.18 1.20
C TYR A 222 9.89 -21.60 1.78
N THR A 223 11.07 -22.17 1.62
CA THR A 223 11.42 -23.49 2.17
C THR A 223 12.17 -23.42 3.50
N GLN A 224 12.43 -22.22 4.02
CA GLN A 224 13.01 -22.07 5.37
C GLN A 224 12.02 -22.57 6.42
N PRO A 225 12.50 -23.29 7.46
CA PRO A 225 11.59 -23.91 8.44
C PRO A 225 10.64 -22.92 9.09
N ALA A 226 11.11 -21.76 9.55
CA ALA A 226 10.29 -20.74 10.19
C ALA A 226 9.24 -20.16 9.24
N THR A 227 9.60 -19.89 7.98
CA THR A 227 8.68 -19.41 6.95
C THR A 227 7.62 -20.46 6.61
N ALA A 228 8.05 -21.71 6.36
CA ALA A 228 7.14 -22.80 6.00
C ALA A 228 6.14 -23.11 7.13
N GLU A 229 6.59 -23.08 8.38
CA GLU A 229 5.74 -23.29 9.56
C GLU A 229 4.69 -22.19 9.69
N ALA A 230 5.08 -20.92 9.57
CA ALA A 230 4.17 -19.79 9.65
C ALA A 230 3.12 -19.78 8.53
N ILE A 231 3.53 -20.06 7.27
CA ILE A 231 2.58 -20.17 6.15
C ILE A 231 1.63 -21.35 6.37
N ALA A 232 2.14 -22.49 6.85
CA ALA A 232 1.31 -23.64 7.15
C ALA A 232 0.30 -23.32 8.25
N TYR A 233 0.71 -22.63 9.31
CA TYR A 233 -0.19 -22.19 10.38
C TYR A 233 -1.30 -21.31 9.81
N TYR A 234 -0.96 -20.27 9.06
CA TYR A 234 -1.93 -19.33 8.48
C TYR A 234 -2.91 -20.00 7.51
N VAL A 235 -2.42 -20.85 6.61
CA VAL A 235 -3.29 -21.60 5.68
C VAL A 235 -4.26 -22.52 6.43
N ASN A 236 -3.81 -23.17 7.50
CA ASN A 236 -4.64 -24.08 8.29
C ASN A 236 -5.74 -23.36 9.10
N ILE A 237 -5.67 -22.03 9.27
CA ILE A 237 -6.77 -21.26 9.88
C ILE A 237 -8.09 -21.50 9.13
N GLN A 238 -8.05 -21.60 7.81
CA GLN A 238 -9.25 -21.85 6.98
C GLN A 238 -9.85 -23.25 7.08
N GLN A 239 -9.22 -24.17 7.82
CA GLN A 239 -9.79 -25.48 8.09
C GLN A 239 -10.80 -25.45 9.24
N ASN A 240 -10.96 -24.31 9.91
CA ASN A 240 -11.91 -24.13 10.99
C ASN A 240 -13.23 -23.56 10.48
N ASP A 241 -14.35 -24.01 11.01
CA ASP A 241 -15.69 -23.58 10.62
C ASP A 241 -15.93 -22.06 10.87
N TRP A 242 -15.16 -21.48 11.77
CA TRP A 242 -15.22 -20.05 12.10
C TRP A 242 -14.42 -19.16 11.16
N CYS A 243 -13.74 -19.70 10.17
CA CYS A 243 -13.05 -18.95 9.12
C CYS A 243 -13.60 -19.34 7.75
N PRO A 244 -14.01 -18.42 6.87
CA PRO A 244 -14.47 -18.79 5.54
C PRO A 244 -13.31 -19.24 4.66
N GLY A 245 -13.60 -20.15 3.72
CA GLY A 245 -12.63 -20.60 2.71
C GLY A 245 -12.42 -19.55 1.60
N GLN A 246 -11.37 -19.73 0.80
CA GLN A 246 -10.97 -18.76 -0.24
C GLN A 246 -12.05 -18.40 -1.26
N ASN A 247 -12.98 -19.29 -1.57
CA ASN A 247 -14.09 -19.00 -2.47
C ASN A 247 -14.99 -17.84 -1.97
N TYR A 248 -15.10 -17.66 -0.66
CA TYR A 248 -15.82 -16.55 -0.06
C TYR A 248 -15.15 -15.20 -0.41
N PHE A 249 -13.84 -15.16 -0.36
CA PHE A 249 -13.06 -13.95 -0.63
C PHE A 249 -13.01 -13.54 -2.10
N ALA A 250 -13.42 -14.41 -3.02
CA ALA A 250 -13.60 -14.04 -4.43
C ALA A 250 -14.77 -13.08 -4.64
N GLU A 251 -15.76 -13.08 -3.72
CA GLU A 251 -16.97 -12.27 -3.83
C GLU A 251 -17.04 -11.15 -2.77
N THR A 252 -16.37 -11.33 -1.62
CA THR A 252 -16.48 -10.42 -0.48
C THR A 252 -15.11 -10.19 0.17
N SER A 253 -14.69 -8.92 0.24
CA SER A 253 -13.46 -8.58 0.96
C SER A 253 -13.61 -8.74 2.48
N PRO A 254 -12.51 -8.97 3.23
CA PRO A 254 -12.55 -9.03 4.70
C PRO A 254 -13.19 -7.79 5.33
N GLY A 255 -12.82 -6.59 4.89
CA GLY A 255 -13.41 -5.34 5.39
C GLY A 255 -14.91 -5.26 5.13
N THR A 256 -15.37 -5.60 3.90
CA THR A 256 -16.82 -5.64 3.60
C THR A 256 -17.57 -6.60 4.52
N ALA A 257 -17.00 -7.79 4.78
CA ALA A 257 -17.62 -8.76 5.67
C ALA A 257 -17.66 -8.25 7.13
N PHE A 258 -16.60 -7.62 7.59
CA PHE A 258 -16.52 -7.06 8.93
C PHE A 258 -17.53 -5.93 9.15
N PHE A 259 -17.54 -4.92 8.28
CA PHE A 259 -18.45 -3.78 8.39
C PHE A 259 -19.90 -4.12 8.07
N SER A 260 -20.14 -5.32 7.52
CA SER A 260 -21.48 -5.93 7.41
C SER A 260 -21.83 -6.83 8.60
N GLU A 261 -21.04 -6.82 9.67
CA GLU A 261 -21.23 -7.61 10.90
C GLU A 261 -21.30 -9.13 10.64
N ILE A 262 -20.52 -9.62 9.65
CA ILE A 262 -20.44 -11.06 9.30
C ILE A 262 -19.25 -11.73 10.01
N CYS A 263 -18.20 -10.97 10.31
CA CYS A 263 -17.04 -11.47 11.06
C CYS A 263 -16.64 -10.54 12.21
N SER A 264 -15.90 -11.08 13.16
CA SER A 264 -15.49 -10.34 14.36
C SER A 264 -14.09 -9.73 14.27
N MET A 265 -13.22 -10.28 13.44
CA MET A 265 -11.82 -9.84 13.34
C MET A 265 -11.28 -9.98 11.93
N PHE A 266 -10.40 -9.05 11.54
CA PHE A 266 -9.57 -9.15 10.33
C PHE A 266 -8.35 -8.26 10.47
N PHE A 267 -7.34 -8.47 9.63
CA PHE A 267 -6.19 -7.57 9.52
C PHE A 267 -6.48 -6.48 8.52
N GLU A 268 -6.15 -5.24 8.89
CA GLU A 268 -6.35 -4.07 8.05
C GLU A 268 -5.12 -3.16 8.09
N GLY A 269 -4.94 -2.40 7.02
CA GLY A 269 -3.90 -1.39 6.94
C GLY A 269 -4.30 -0.07 7.61
N SER A 270 -3.36 0.53 8.32
CA SER A 270 -3.58 1.82 8.99
C SER A 270 -4.09 2.91 8.03
N TRP A 271 -3.76 2.82 6.74
CA TRP A 271 -4.19 3.76 5.69
C TRP A 271 -5.70 3.73 5.39
N ASN A 272 -6.41 2.66 5.76
CA ASN A 272 -7.85 2.54 5.52
C ASN A 272 -8.72 2.99 6.70
N LEU A 273 -8.19 3.07 7.92
CA LEU A 273 -8.98 3.25 9.15
C LEU A 273 -9.89 4.47 9.12
N LEU A 274 -9.40 5.62 8.64
CA LEU A 274 -10.23 6.82 8.55
C LEU A 274 -11.32 6.71 7.47
N SER A 275 -11.00 6.11 6.33
CA SER A 275 -11.98 5.89 5.27
C SER A 275 -13.06 4.92 5.70
N GLU A 276 -12.73 3.91 6.48
CA GLU A 276 -13.69 2.97 7.04
C GLU A 276 -14.65 3.66 8.03
N MET A 277 -14.14 4.53 8.90
CA MET A 277 -15.00 5.34 9.77
C MET A 277 -15.96 6.25 8.99
N LYS A 278 -15.51 6.82 7.86
CA LYS A 278 -16.33 7.65 6.99
C LYS A 278 -17.38 6.84 6.24
N ASN A 279 -17.01 5.66 5.75
CA ASN A 279 -17.85 4.82 4.91
C ASN A 279 -18.91 4.04 5.71
N TYR A 280 -18.62 3.72 6.98
CA TYR A 280 -19.48 2.91 7.84
C TYR A 280 -19.85 3.63 9.14
N PRO A 281 -20.59 4.76 9.05
CA PRO A 281 -20.91 5.59 10.22
C PRO A 281 -21.75 4.83 11.28
N ASP A 282 -22.53 3.84 10.88
CA ASP A 282 -23.35 3.01 11.78
C ASP A 282 -22.49 2.03 12.63
N MET A 283 -21.22 1.85 12.25
CA MET A 283 -20.27 1.02 12.97
C MET A 283 -19.40 1.81 13.96
N ILE A 284 -19.49 3.14 13.97
CA ILE A 284 -18.71 3.99 14.88
C ILE A 284 -19.04 3.62 16.35
N GLY A 285 -17.97 3.37 17.12
CA GLY A 285 -18.07 2.94 18.52
C GLY A 285 -18.28 1.44 18.74
N LYS A 286 -18.58 0.66 17.67
CA LYS A 286 -18.76 -0.79 17.76
C LYS A 286 -17.47 -1.58 17.49
N TRP A 287 -16.43 -0.97 16.99
CA TRP A 287 -15.16 -1.60 16.65
C TRP A 287 -13.98 -0.78 17.15
N ASP A 288 -12.84 -1.42 17.20
CA ASP A 288 -11.59 -0.81 17.55
C ASP A 288 -10.42 -1.53 16.89
N VAL A 289 -9.19 -1.05 17.14
CA VAL A 289 -7.96 -1.62 16.63
C VAL A 289 -7.08 -2.12 17.77
N ALA A 290 -6.24 -3.10 17.48
CA ALA A 290 -5.21 -3.61 18.37
C ALA A 290 -3.95 -3.94 17.59
N MET A 291 -2.83 -4.11 18.29
CA MET A 291 -1.63 -4.68 17.69
C MET A 291 -1.93 -6.07 17.13
N LEU A 292 -1.16 -6.49 16.12
CA LEU A 292 -1.24 -7.86 15.62
C LEU A 292 -0.88 -8.86 16.72
N PRO A 293 -1.62 -9.98 16.84
CA PRO A 293 -1.26 -11.05 17.76
C PRO A 293 0.13 -11.61 17.43
N LYS A 294 0.98 -11.76 18.45
CA LYS A 294 2.35 -12.25 18.29
C LYS A 294 2.43 -13.78 18.16
N CYS A 295 3.49 -14.26 17.54
CA CYS A 295 3.81 -15.69 17.55
C CYS A 295 4.10 -16.16 18.98
N PRO A 296 3.40 -17.18 19.51
CA PRO A 296 3.58 -17.62 20.90
C PRO A 296 4.94 -18.28 21.16
N ASN A 297 5.54 -18.92 20.15
CA ASN A 297 6.79 -19.64 20.24
C ASN A 297 7.62 -19.44 18.95
N PRO A 298 8.15 -18.25 18.68
CA PRO A 298 8.86 -17.98 17.45
C PRO A 298 10.16 -18.79 17.34
N VAL A 299 10.51 -19.20 16.14
CA VAL A 299 11.80 -19.86 15.86
C VAL A 299 12.98 -18.91 16.18
N SER A 300 12.77 -17.60 15.94
CA SER A 300 13.70 -16.55 16.35
C SER A 300 12.95 -15.22 16.55
N GLY A 301 13.58 -14.28 17.25
CA GLY A 301 12.96 -12.97 17.57
C GLY A 301 12.06 -13.04 18.79
N ASP A 302 11.22 -12.05 18.96
CA ASP A 302 10.30 -11.86 20.09
C ASP A 302 8.85 -12.23 19.81
N GLY A 303 8.57 -12.64 18.59
CA GLY A 303 7.24 -13.02 18.12
C GLY A 303 6.40 -11.88 17.56
N TYR A 304 6.83 -10.63 17.71
CA TYR A 304 6.14 -9.49 17.10
C TYR A 304 6.57 -9.26 15.65
N GLY A 305 5.72 -8.60 14.89
CA GLY A 305 6.03 -8.20 13.53
C GLY A 305 4.80 -7.67 12.82
N THR A 306 4.97 -6.63 12.04
CA THR A 306 3.98 -6.08 11.12
C THR A 306 4.67 -5.64 9.84
N ILE A 307 4.05 -5.90 8.70
CA ILE A 307 4.57 -5.36 7.46
C ILE A 307 4.33 -3.86 7.44
N SER A 308 5.42 -3.11 7.27
CA SER A 308 5.37 -1.68 6.99
C SER A 308 5.76 -1.45 5.54
N ASN A 309 4.83 -0.90 4.81
CA ASN A 309 5.02 -0.41 3.47
C ASN A 309 5.20 1.12 3.54
N GLY A 310 4.70 1.81 2.64
CA GLY A 310 4.76 3.24 2.46
C GLY A 310 4.90 3.53 0.99
N LEU A 311 4.37 4.66 0.62
CA LEU A 311 4.43 5.11 -0.75
C LEU A 311 5.52 6.17 -0.90
N CYS A 312 5.86 6.47 -2.14
CA CYS A 312 6.65 7.65 -2.43
C CYS A 312 6.10 8.42 -3.64
N TYR A 313 6.36 9.71 -3.67
CA TYR A 313 6.11 10.55 -4.83
C TYR A 313 7.28 10.42 -5.79
N SER A 314 7.04 9.94 -6.99
CA SER A 314 8.07 9.76 -8.02
C SER A 314 7.79 10.59 -9.26
N THR A 315 8.80 10.75 -10.09
CA THR A 315 8.73 11.40 -11.41
C THR A 315 9.60 10.68 -12.41
N ALA A 316 9.31 10.85 -13.70
CA ALA A 316 10.08 10.22 -14.76
C ALA A 316 11.41 10.93 -15.03
N ALA A 317 12.49 10.16 -15.25
CA ALA A 317 13.82 10.69 -15.57
C ALA A 317 13.85 11.61 -16.82
N LYS A 318 12.90 11.40 -17.74
CA LYS A 318 12.77 12.15 -19.00
C LYS A 318 11.54 13.07 -19.01
N GLY A 319 11.01 13.43 -17.85
CA GLY A 319 9.87 14.34 -17.72
C GLY A 319 10.17 15.72 -18.30
N LYS A 320 9.20 16.31 -19.02
CA LYS A 320 9.38 17.61 -19.70
C LYS A 320 9.56 18.76 -18.69
N ASN A 321 8.93 18.65 -17.53
CA ASN A 321 8.89 19.67 -16.48
C ASN A 321 9.74 19.31 -15.27
N LEU A 322 10.79 18.47 -15.45
CA LEU A 322 11.50 17.82 -14.37
C LEU A 322 11.96 18.75 -13.23
N GLU A 323 12.49 19.94 -13.57
CA GLU A 323 12.96 20.88 -12.54
C GLU A 323 11.81 21.49 -11.74
N VAL A 324 10.68 21.81 -12.41
CA VAL A 324 9.47 22.28 -11.69
C VAL A 324 8.88 21.17 -10.83
N VAL A 325 8.86 19.94 -11.36
CA VAL A 325 8.38 18.77 -10.61
C VAL A 325 9.27 18.49 -9.38
N LYS A 326 10.58 18.60 -9.51
CA LYS A 326 11.49 18.49 -8.36
C LYS A 326 11.21 19.53 -7.29
N ASP A 327 10.82 20.74 -7.68
CA ASP A 327 10.43 21.77 -6.73
C ASP A 327 9.13 21.43 -6.00
N VAL A 328 8.12 20.92 -6.74
CA VAL A 328 6.89 20.38 -6.13
C VAL A 328 7.22 19.22 -5.17
N LEU A 329 8.10 18.31 -5.57
CA LEU A 329 8.49 17.15 -4.73
C LEU A 329 9.22 17.58 -3.45
N ARG A 330 10.06 18.65 -3.50
CA ARG A 330 10.65 19.24 -2.29
C ARG A 330 9.58 19.74 -1.33
N PHE A 331 8.54 20.40 -1.86
CA PHE A 331 7.42 20.86 -1.03
C PHE A 331 6.62 19.67 -0.47
N PHE A 332 6.32 18.65 -1.27
CA PHE A 332 5.57 17.46 -0.82
C PHE A 332 6.30 16.70 0.30
N GLY A 333 7.62 16.66 0.27
CA GLY A 333 8.44 16.05 1.32
C GLY A 333 8.87 17.01 2.42
N SER A 334 8.42 18.27 2.41
CA SER A 334 8.68 19.23 3.48
C SER A 334 7.76 18.99 4.68
N GLU A 335 8.12 19.55 5.84
CA GLU A 335 7.26 19.51 7.03
C GLU A 335 5.85 20.07 6.72
N GLU A 336 5.76 21.19 5.95
CA GLU A 336 4.48 21.79 5.58
C GLU A 336 3.63 20.86 4.70
N GLY A 337 4.21 20.29 3.64
CA GLY A 337 3.50 19.36 2.75
C GLY A 337 3.02 18.13 3.47
N GLN A 338 3.88 17.48 4.24
CA GLN A 338 3.57 16.28 5.01
C GLN A 338 2.53 16.55 6.12
N ARG A 339 2.57 17.73 6.75
CA ARG A 339 1.56 18.16 7.72
C ARG A 339 0.18 18.29 7.08
N ILE A 340 0.07 18.92 5.90
CA ILE A 340 -1.19 19.05 5.17
C ILE A 340 -1.76 17.67 4.83
N GLN A 341 -0.91 16.73 4.40
CA GLN A 341 -1.32 15.35 4.15
C GLN A 341 -1.87 14.69 5.42
N GLY A 342 -1.14 14.76 6.53
CA GLY A 342 -1.57 14.20 7.81
C GLY A 342 -2.90 14.81 8.29
N GLU A 343 -3.02 16.14 8.30
CA GLU A 343 -4.24 16.84 8.72
C GLU A 343 -5.47 16.50 7.86
N SER A 344 -5.27 16.11 6.61
CA SER A 344 -6.35 15.62 5.75
C SER A 344 -6.83 14.21 6.13
N GLY A 345 -6.02 13.49 6.90
CA GLY A 345 -6.26 12.10 7.28
C GLY A 345 -6.00 11.08 6.18
N ALA A 346 -5.31 11.49 5.10
CA ALA A 346 -5.02 10.61 3.97
C ALA A 346 -4.20 9.38 4.40
N ALA A 347 -3.09 9.61 5.11
CA ALA A 347 -2.24 8.57 5.67
C ALA A 347 -1.34 9.14 6.78
N ILE A 348 -0.68 8.30 7.56
CA ILE A 348 0.32 8.72 8.54
C ILE A 348 1.52 9.30 7.79
N PRO A 349 1.89 10.58 7.97
CA PRO A 349 3.00 11.18 7.26
C PRO A 349 4.31 10.42 7.47
N ALA A 350 5.10 10.28 6.41
CA ALA A 350 6.45 9.70 6.52
C ALA A 350 7.41 10.60 7.31
N TYR A 351 7.17 11.93 7.31
CA TYR A 351 7.98 12.91 8.03
C TYR A 351 7.86 12.69 9.53
N GLN A 352 8.97 12.40 10.18
CA GLN A 352 9.02 12.06 11.62
C GLN A 352 8.52 13.22 12.48
N GLY A 353 7.72 12.90 13.50
CA GLY A 353 7.16 13.86 14.44
C GLY A 353 5.86 14.54 13.97
N LEU A 354 5.30 14.09 12.84
CA LEU A 354 4.00 14.59 12.34
C LEU A 354 2.85 13.58 12.49
N GLU A 355 3.07 12.46 13.17
CA GLU A 355 2.09 11.38 13.34
C GLU A 355 0.77 11.89 13.95
N ASP A 356 0.86 12.80 14.92
CA ASP A 356 -0.30 13.39 15.58
C ASP A 356 -1.23 14.17 14.64
N THR A 357 -0.73 14.63 13.49
CA THR A 357 -1.55 15.32 12.49
C THR A 357 -2.58 14.40 11.89
N TRP A 358 -2.20 13.14 11.62
CA TRP A 358 -3.11 12.12 11.12
C TRP A 358 -4.14 11.71 12.16
N SER A 359 -3.74 11.42 13.39
CA SER A 359 -4.66 11.07 14.46
C SER A 359 -5.65 12.18 14.77
N ALA A 360 -5.26 13.44 14.60
CA ALA A 360 -6.15 14.57 14.79
C ALA A 360 -7.38 14.54 13.85
N SER A 361 -7.26 13.94 12.66
CA SER A 361 -8.36 13.82 11.71
C SER A 361 -9.52 12.96 12.22
N PHE A 362 -9.24 12.02 13.15
CA PHE A 362 -10.24 11.17 13.79
C PHE A 362 -11.09 11.93 14.82
N ARG A 363 -10.64 13.09 15.30
CA ARG A 363 -11.39 13.92 16.26
C ARG A 363 -12.69 14.50 15.71
N ALA A 364 -12.92 14.37 14.42
CA ALA A 364 -14.19 14.74 13.79
C ALA A 364 -15.34 13.77 14.14
N PHE A 365 -15.03 12.62 14.72
CA PHE A 365 -16.00 11.60 15.11
C PHE A 365 -16.24 11.66 16.63
N ASP A 366 -17.43 11.23 17.05
CA ASP A 366 -17.79 11.13 18.48
C ASP A 366 -17.06 9.99 19.22
N TYR A 367 -16.35 9.14 18.48
CA TYR A 367 -15.55 8.03 18.98
C TYR A 367 -14.15 8.05 18.38
N MET A 368 -13.15 7.82 19.21
CA MET A 368 -11.75 7.64 18.79
C MET A 368 -11.37 6.17 18.87
N LEU A 369 -10.78 5.66 17.80
CA LEU A 369 -10.07 4.37 17.85
C LEU A 369 -8.86 4.47 18.79
N ASP A 370 -8.44 3.34 19.36
CA ASP A 370 -7.18 3.24 20.11
C ASP A 370 -5.97 3.31 19.16
N LEU A 371 -5.69 4.51 18.65
CA LEU A 371 -4.61 4.73 17.69
C LEU A 371 -3.22 4.54 18.29
N ASP A 372 -3.07 4.48 19.61
CA ASP A 372 -1.82 4.12 20.26
C ASP A 372 -1.38 2.71 19.85
N GLN A 373 -2.32 1.80 19.58
CA GLN A 373 -2.02 0.47 19.05
C GLN A 373 -1.37 0.52 17.67
N VAL A 374 -1.80 1.45 16.81
CA VAL A 374 -1.18 1.69 15.50
C VAL A 374 0.26 2.19 15.67
N TYR A 375 0.48 3.12 16.59
CA TYR A 375 1.81 3.70 16.81
C TYR A 375 2.78 2.70 17.46
N ASN A 376 2.32 1.96 18.49
CA ASN A 376 3.13 0.93 19.15
C ASN A 376 3.54 -0.19 18.17
N GLN A 377 2.69 -0.47 17.19
CA GLN A 377 2.97 -1.49 16.17
C GLN A 377 4.19 -1.13 15.30
N PHE A 378 4.56 0.15 15.15
CA PHE A 378 5.75 0.56 14.40
C PHE A 378 7.07 0.13 15.05
N ASP A 379 7.11 -0.12 16.35
CA ASP A 379 8.31 -0.65 17.02
C ASP A 379 8.67 -2.06 16.54
N HIS A 380 7.71 -2.73 15.89
CA HIS A 380 7.85 -4.08 15.34
C HIS A 380 7.71 -4.12 13.81
N ALA A 381 7.90 -2.97 13.17
CA ALA A 381 7.75 -2.82 11.72
C ALA A 381 8.85 -3.56 10.96
N VAL A 382 8.43 -4.36 9.99
CA VAL A 382 9.31 -5.01 9.02
C VAL A 382 9.06 -4.39 7.66
N GLN A 383 10.12 -3.92 7.01
CA GLN A 383 10.02 -3.35 5.67
C GLN A 383 9.36 -4.33 4.71
N TYR A 384 8.44 -3.83 3.88
CA TYR A 384 7.90 -4.61 2.76
C TYR A 384 9.03 -4.94 1.78
N ILE A 385 9.51 -6.18 1.86
CA ILE A 385 10.69 -6.60 1.11
C ILE A 385 10.36 -6.83 -0.36
N ASN A 386 11.22 -6.33 -1.23
CA ASN A 386 11.14 -6.51 -2.67
C ASN A 386 12.55 -6.58 -3.29
N ASN A 387 12.66 -7.20 -4.46
CA ASN A 387 13.85 -7.13 -5.32
C ASN A 387 13.44 -7.06 -6.79
N ALA A 388 14.36 -6.71 -7.67
CA ALA A 388 14.08 -6.55 -9.09
C ALA A 388 13.62 -7.85 -9.79
N SER A 389 13.98 -9.02 -9.25
CA SER A 389 13.58 -10.32 -9.81
C SER A 389 12.15 -10.71 -9.42
N ARG A 390 11.64 -10.23 -8.28
CA ARG A 390 10.36 -10.64 -7.70
C ARG A 390 9.19 -10.43 -8.66
N ARG A 391 9.17 -9.33 -9.40
CA ARG A 391 8.12 -9.06 -10.40
C ARG A 391 7.97 -10.19 -11.43
N LYS A 392 9.05 -10.92 -11.74
CA LYS A 392 9.05 -11.98 -12.75
C LYS A 392 8.41 -13.28 -12.27
N TRP A 393 8.39 -13.52 -10.96
CA TRP A 393 7.92 -14.77 -10.38
C TRP A 393 6.74 -14.58 -9.39
N LYS A 394 6.49 -13.38 -8.88
CA LYS A 394 5.45 -13.08 -7.89
C LYS A 394 4.07 -13.62 -8.28
N SER A 395 3.63 -13.36 -9.52
CA SER A 395 2.31 -13.82 -9.99
C SER A 395 2.19 -15.34 -9.98
N ASN A 396 3.23 -16.03 -10.44
CA ASN A 396 3.26 -17.51 -10.44
C ASN A 396 3.33 -18.07 -9.01
N ALA A 397 4.03 -17.38 -8.08
CA ALA A 397 4.03 -17.77 -6.68
C ALA A 397 2.65 -17.58 -6.03
N ALA A 398 1.93 -16.51 -6.37
CA ALA A 398 0.56 -16.31 -5.92
C ALA A 398 -0.38 -17.43 -6.43
N ASP A 399 -0.19 -17.90 -7.68
CA ASP A 399 -0.94 -19.05 -8.21
C ASP A 399 -0.67 -20.34 -7.42
N GLU A 400 0.56 -20.54 -6.94
CA GLU A 400 0.88 -21.68 -6.08
C GLU A 400 0.16 -21.60 -4.72
N MET A 401 0.06 -20.39 -4.14
CA MET A 401 -0.74 -20.18 -2.92
C MET A 401 -2.23 -20.50 -3.16
N VAL A 402 -2.80 -20.10 -4.28
CA VAL A 402 -4.20 -20.47 -4.63
C VAL A 402 -4.38 -21.98 -4.66
N LYS A 403 -3.45 -22.74 -5.25
CA LYS A 403 -3.50 -24.21 -5.27
C LYS A 403 -3.36 -24.85 -3.88
N ILE A 404 -2.58 -24.23 -2.99
CA ILE A 404 -2.49 -24.66 -1.59
C ILE A 404 -3.86 -24.48 -0.91
N TYR A 405 -4.45 -23.31 -1.02
CA TYR A 405 -5.73 -23.01 -0.39
C TYR A 405 -6.92 -23.81 -0.96
N SER A 406 -6.91 -24.14 -2.26
CA SER A 406 -7.92 -25.01 -2.87
C SER A 406 -7.74 -26.49 -2.51
N GLY A 407 -6.60 -26.87 -1.94
CA GLY A 407 -6.26 -28.26 -1.67
C GLY A 407 -5.79 -29.06 -2.89
N ASP A 408 -5.53 -28.39 -4.03
CA ASP A 408 -5.02 -29.03 -5.24
C ASP A 408 -3.58 -29.49 -5.10
N GLN A 409 -2.87 -28.95 -4.11
CA GLN A 409 -1.53 -29.41 -3.73
C GLN A 409 -1.28 -29.25 -2.24
N SER A 410 -0.29 -30.02 -1.73
CA SER A 410 0.13 -29.86 -0.35
C SER A 410 0.88 -28.54 -0.13
N ILE A 411 0.84 -28.01 1.10
CA ILE A 411 1.60 -26.81 1.49
C ILE A 411 3.08 -26.99 1.14
N GLN A 412 3.67 -28.12 1.53
CA GLN A 412 5.08 -28.44 1.25
C GLN A 412 5.42 -28.39 -0.26
N THR A 413 4.55 -28.94 -1.11
CA THR A 413 4.75 -28.92 -2.56
C THR A 413 4.66 -27.50 -3.10
N GLY A 414 3.65 -26.74 -2.67
CA GLY A 414 3.48 -25.34 -3.11
C GLY A 414 4.65 -24.47 -2.71
N LEU A 415 5.11 -24.54 -1.47
CA LEU A 415 6.27 -23.77 -1.01
C LEU A 415 7.56 -24.13 -1.77
N ALA A 416 7.76 -25.41 -2.07
CA ALA A 416 8.89 -25.86 -2.90
C ALA A 416 8.80 -25.31 -4.33
N ASN A 417 7.60 -25.25 -4.91
CA ASN A 417 7.38 -24.64 -6.22
C ASN A 417 7.63 -23.14 -6.21
N MET A 418 7.14 -22.42 -5.19
CA MET A 418 7.38 -20.98 -5.01
C MET A 418 8.89 -20.68 -4.87
N GLN A 419 9.62 -21.48 -4.09
CA GLN A 419 11.07 -21.39 -3.99
C GLN A 419 11.75 -21.58 -5.34
N ALA A 420 11.39 -22.62 -6.08
CA ALA A 420 11.97 -22.91 -7.39
C ALA A 420 11.67 -21.82 -8.44
N LEU A 421 10.49 -21.20 -8.36
CA LEU A 421 10.13 -20.04 -9.20
C LEU A 421 11.04 -18.85 -8.93
N ALA A 422 11.30 -18.54 -7.66
CA ALA A 422 12.20 -17.46 -7.27
C ALA A 422 13.65 -17.77 -7.69
N ASP A 423 14.17 -18.95 -7.35
CA ASP A 423 15.54 -19.39 -7.64
C ASP A 423 15.87 -19.36 -9.15
N ALA A 424 14.86 -19.52 -10.00
CA ALA A 424 15.04 -19.44 -11.46
C ALA A 424 15.50 -18.03 -11.94
N TYR A 425 15.25 -17.00 -11.14
CA TYR A 425 15.58 -15.61 -11.44
C TYR A 425 16.68 -15.02 -10.55
N ASP A 426 17.13 -15.75 -9.53
CA ASP A 426 18.21 -15.38 -8.63
C ASP A 426 19.59 -15.65 -9.29
N LYS A 427 19.95 -14.83 -10.28
CA LYS A 427 21.22 -14.99 -11.01
C LYS A 427 22.00 -13.71 -11.02
#